data_24d319615d6dc4a84828a2a9381709e0
#
_entry.id   24d319615d6dc4a84828a2a9381709e0
#
_cell.length_a   1.000
_cell.length_b   1.000
_cell.length_c   1.000
_cell.angle_alpha   90.00
_cell.angle_beta   90.00
_cell.angle_gamma   90.00
#
_symmetry.space_group_name_H-M   'P 1'
#
loop_
_entity.id
_entity.type
_entity.pdbx_description
1 polymer ?
#
loop_
_entity_poly.entity_id
_entity_poly.type
_entity_poly.pdbx_seq_one_letter_code
_entity_poly.pdbx_strand_id
1 'polypeptide(L)'
;INLGDGEHLIGASPEMYVRVTGQRIETCPISGTIARGRDAIEDAENIRTLLNSAKEESELTMCTDVDRNDKARVCKPGSIRILGRRQIEMYSRLIHTVDHVEGRLREGFDALDAFLTHCWAVTVTGAPKRAAMKHIETVERSPRAWYGGAIGAVLCNGDLNTGLTLRTVRLKQGVAEVRAGATLLFDSESAAEEAETVLKASAMIDAVTRDAKNETTIDPTISGVGKRVLLIDHEDSFVQNLASYIRATGAETLTLRPGFPDEAFDDFKPDLVFLSPGPGRPDDYGLRQSIERALAAGLPVFGVCLGLQGIVEFFGGSLGQLDTPMHGKPSKVKLDPSDPLFEGLPDEIVVGRYHSLFADLASLPTDLKVTARSNDGVVMGIRHQSLPISAVQFHPESLLTLQGDVGMRMIANLLRNPLGIFPEKAEISDADEGDERDETAIMVA
;
A
#
# COMPACT_ATOMS: atom_id res chain seq x y z
N ILE A 1 -17.51 18.26 -1.71
CA ILE A 1 -18.21 19.49 -1.40
C ILE A 1 -19.39 19.62 -2.36
N ASN A 2 -20.58 19.91 -1.82
CA ASN A 2 -21.76 20.27 -2.59
C ASN A 2 -21.81 21.80 -2.71
N LEU A 3 -21.82 22.29 -3.93
CA LEU A 3 -21.83 23.73 -4.24
C LEU A 3 -23.24 24.28 -4.52
N GLY A 4 -24.25 23.43 -4.45
CA GLY A 4 -25.62 23.75 -4.88
C GLY A 4 -25.84 23.51 -6.38
N ASP A 5 -27.08 23.64 -6.83
CA ASP A 5 -27.50 23.54 -8.24
C ASP A 5 -26.98 22.28 -8.98
N GLY A 6 -26.81 21.18 -8.25
CA GLY A 6 -26.28 19.92 -8.79
C GLY A 6 -24.79 19.95 -9.12
N GLU A 7 -24.04 20.93 -8.62
CA GLU A 7 -22.59 21.01 -8.79
C GLU A 7 -21.85 20.50 -7.55
N HIS A 8 -20.91 19.58 -7.77
CA HIS A 8 -20.12 18.96 -6.70
C HIS A 8 -18.64 18.95 -7.06
N LEU A 9 -17.79 19.10 -6.04
CA LEU A 9 -16.35 18.85 -6.15
C LEU A 9 -15.99 17.64 -5.28
N ILE A 10 -15.35 16.65 -5.90
CA ILE A 10 -14.92 15.41 -5.27
C ILE A 10 -13.44 15.25 -5.56
N GLY A 11 -12.59 15.27 -4.54
CA GLY A 11 -11.15 15.25 -4.79
C GLY A 11 -10.33 14.90 -3.56
N ALA A 12 -9.04 14.60 -3.82
CA ALA A 12 -8.00 14.39 -2.83
C ALA A 12 -6.77 15.21 -3.25
N SER A 13 -6.71 16.44 -2.77
CA SER A 13 -5.60 17.33 -3.10
C SER A 13 -4.30 16.83 -2.46
N PRO A 14 -3.23 16.70 -3.24
CA PRO A 14 -1.91 16.39 -2.69
C PRO A 14 -1.24 17.60 -2.04
N GLU A 15 -1.69 18.82 -2.34
CA GLU A 15 -0.98 20.05 -1.95
C GLU A 15 -1.68 20.79 -0.82
N MET A 16 -1.06 20.79 0.36
CA MET A 16 -1.40 21.75 1.41
C MET A 16 -1.01 23.14 0.91
N TYR A 17 -2.03 23.97 0.61
CA TYR A 17 -1.78 25.26 0.02
C TYR A 17 -1.31 26.28 1.05
N VAL A 18 -2.17 26.68 1.97
CA VAL A 18 -1.83 27.55 3.09
C VAL A 18 -2.47 27.00 4.35
N ARG A 19 -1.67 26.79 5.36
CA ARG A 19 -2.13 26.46 6.70
C ARG A 19 -1.59 27.50 7.68
N VAL A 20 -2.44 28.00 8.54
CA VAL A 20 -2.08 28.90 9.63
C VAL A 20 -2.60 28.31 10.94
N THR A 21 -1.71 28.15 11.92
CA THR A 21 -2.04 27.72 13.27
C THR A 21 -1.45 28.75 14.24
N GLY A 22 -2.33 29.53 14.87
CA GLY A 22 -1.92 30.70 15.62
C GLY A 22 -1.16 31.70 14.73
N GLN A 23 0.13 31.88 15.02
CA GLN A 23 0.99 32.75 14.19
C GLN A 23 1.91 31.99 13.21
N ARG A 24 1.82 30.67 13.15
CA ARG A 24 2.63 29.86 12.26
C ARG A 24 1.94 29.65 10.93
N ILE A 25 2.55 30.10 9.86
CA ILE A 25 2.12 29.84 8.48
C ILE A 25 2.98 28.74 7.86
N GLU A 26 2.33 27.81 7.17
CA GLU A 26 2.98 26.68 6.47
C GLU A 26 2.40 26.53 5.07
N THR A 27 3.24 26.06 4.16
CA THR A 27 2.87 25.65 2.79
C THR A 27 3.70 24.45 2.37
N CYS A 28 3.17 23.66 1.44
CA CYS A 28 3.89 22.52 0.88
C CYS A 28 3.84 22.57 -0.66
N PRO A 29 4.63 23.45 -1.30
CA PRO A 29 4.67 23.49 -2.75
C PRO A 29 5.16 22.14 -3.31
N ILE A 30 4.42 21.63 -4.28
CA ILE A 30 4.67 20.36 -4.96
C ILE A 30 5.13 20.63 -6.39
N SER A 31 6.21 19.94 -6.78
CA SER A 31 6.66 19.89 -8.16
C SER A 31 7.51 18.65 -8.38
N GLY A 32 7.64 18.24 -9.62
CA GLY A 32 8.27 16.97 -9.97
C GLY A 32 7.29 15.79 -9.87
N THR A 33 7.18 15.06 -10.95
CA THR A 33 6.22 13.97 -11.08
C THR A 33 6.86 12.79 -11.78
N ILE A 34 6.70 11.59 -11.21
CA ILE A 34 7.04 10.35 -11.89
C ILE A 34 5.95 9.29 -11.58
N ALA A 35 5.75 8.36 -12.50
CA ALA A 35 4.81 7.27 -12.29
C ALA A 35 5.23 6.36 -11.13
N ARG A 36 4.27 5.70 -10.49
CA ARG A 36 4.54 4.57 -9.60
C ARG A 36 5.17 3.43 -10.39
N GLY A 37 6.11 2.74 -9.77
CA GLY A 37 6.64 1.48 -10.26
C GLY A 37 5.64 0.34 -10.11
N ARG A 38 5.93 -0.78 -10.74
CA ARG A 38 5.17 -2.03 -10.58
C ARG A 38 5.38 -2.67 -9.21
N ASP A 39 6.47 -2.33 -8.56
CA ASP A 39 6.87 -2.82 -7.25
C ASP A 39 7.75 -1.78 -6.51
N ALA A 40 8.10 -2.09 -5.26
CA ALA A 40 8.90 -1.20 -4.43
C ALA A 40 10.32 -0.95 -4.95
N ILE A 41 10.86 -1.84 -5.77
CA ILE A 41 12.21 -1.70 -6.36
C ILE A 41 12.14 -0.68 -7.50
N GLU A 42 11.16 -0.83 -8.39
CA GLU A 42 10.93 0.14 -9.47
C GLU A 42 10.54 1.51 -8.91
N ASP A 43 9.74 1.58 -7.83
CA ASP A 43 9.47 2.84 -7.12
C ASP A 43 10.79 3.50 -6.64
N ALA A 44 11.71 2.73 -6.06
CA ALA A 44 13.01 3.27 -5.62
C ALA A 44 13.87 3.77 -6.78
N GLU A 45 13.83 3.10 -7.94
CA GLU A 45 14.51 3.55 -9.16
C GLU A 45 13.89 4.83 -9.72
N ASN A 46 12.55 4.90 -9.74
CA ASN A 46 11.80 6.08 -10.15
C ASN A 46 12.09 7.26 -9.22
N ILE A 47 12.10 7.05 -7.90
CA ILE A 47 12.49 8.08 -6.92
C ILE A 47 13.91 8.59 -7.20
N ARG A 48 14.86 7.69 -7.44
CA ARG A 48 16.23 8.08 -7.77
C ARG A 48 16.28 8.91 -9.06
N THR A 49 15.55 8.51 -10.08
CA THR A 49 15.41 9.24 -11.35
C THR A 49 14.85 10.64 -11.11
N LEU A 50 13.76 10.74 -10.36
CA LEU A 50 13.11 12.00 -10.01
C LEU A 50 14.06 12.93 -9.24
N LEU A 51 14.77 12.41 -8.24
CA LEU A 51 15.72 13.19 -7.44
C LEU A 51 16.96 13.63 -8.21
N ASN A 52 17.35 12.92 -9.27
CA ASN A 52 18.48 13.28 -10.14
C ASN A 52 18.10 14.17 -11.33
N SER A 53 16.81 14.46 -11.52
CA SER A 53 16.36 15.35 -12.60
C SER A 53 16.63 16.81 -12.27
N ALA A 54 17.48 17.45 -13.05
CA ALA A 54 17.79 18.88 -12.91
C ALA A 54 16.59 19.77 -13.27
N LYS A 55 15.76 19.33 -14.23
CA LYS A 55 14.51 20.02 -14.62
C LYS A 55 13.55 20.08 -13.43
N GLU A 56 13.27 18.93 -12.81
CA GLU A 56 12.33 18.82 -11.68
C GLU A 56 12.84 19.58 -10.44
N GLU A 57 14.18 19.58 -10.23
CA GLU A 57 14.80 20.38 -9.18
C GLU A 57 14.63 21.88 -9.43
N SER A 58 14.84 22.33 -10.66
CA SER A 58 14.70 23.74 -11.04
C SER A 58 13.25 24.22 -10.87
N GLU A 59 12.29 23.39 -11.26
CA GLU A 59 10.87 23.70 -11.13
C GLU A 59 10.45 23.88 -9.66
N LEU A 60 10.77 22.90 -8.80
CA LEU A 60 10.45 23.01 -7.37
C LEU A 60 11.21 24.16 -6.70
N THR A 61 12.45 24.40 -7.09
CA THR A 61 13.24 25.54 -6.57
C THR A 61 12.55 26.88 -6.88
N MET A 62 12.10 27.06 -8.11
CA MET A 62 11.36 28.25 -8.51
C MET A 62 10.07 28.41 -7.71
N CYS A 63 9.29 27.33 -7.56
CA CYS A 63 8.06 27.35 -6.77
C CYS A 63 8.32 27.72 -5.30
N THR A 64 9.34 27.12 -4.69
CA THR A 64 9.70 27.39 -3.29
C THR A 64 10.20 28.80 -3.08
N ASP A 65 10.98 29.37 -4.01
CA ASP A 65 11.46 30.75 -3.89
C ASP A 65 10.34 31.77 -4.03
N VAL A 66 9.37 31.53 -4.92
CA VAL A 66 8.16 32.37 -5.02
C VAL A 66 7.30 32.26 -3.76
N ASP A 67 7.12 31.06 -3.23
CA ASP A 67 6.41 30.84 -1.97
C ASP A 67 7.08 31.58 -0.79
N ARG A 68 8.39 31.53 -0.69
CA ARG A 68 9.17 32.30 0.30
C ARG A 68 8.98 33.81 0.12
N ASN A 69 8.95 34.29 -1.12
CA ASN A 69 8.67 35.70 -1.43
C ASN A 69 7.27 36.12 -0.96
N ASP A 70 6.27 35.28 -1.18
CA ASP A 70 4.90 35.57 -0.75
C ASP A 70 4.82 35.61 0.78
N LYS A 71 5.44 34.68 1.49
CA LYS A 71 5.57 34.71 2.96
C LYS A 71 6.29 35.95 3.48
N ALA A 72 7.32 36.41 2.77
CA ALA A 72 8.10 37.57 3.20
C ALA A 72 7.26 38.84 3.32
N ARG A 73 6.10 38.91 2.64
CA ARG A 73 5.19 40.06 2.68
C ARG A 73 4.42 40.15 4.00
N VAL A 74 4.17 39.03 4.67
CA VAL A 74 3.34 38.94 5.89
C VAL A 74 4.08 38.37 7.11
N CYS A 75 5.24 37.75 6.92
CA CYS A 75 6.02 37.13 7.99
C CYS A 75 7.01 38.09 8.63
N LYS A 76 7.39 37.76 9.87
CA LYS A 76 8.50 38.42 10.58
C LYS A 76 9.81 38.20 9.83
N PRO A 77 10.64 39.25 9.65
CA PRO A 77 11.93 39.08 9.01
C PRO A 77 12.76 37.98 9.69
N GLY A 78 13.40 37.12 8.90
CA GLY A 78 14.22 36.00 9.37
C GLY A 78 13.45 34.81 9.93
N SER A 79 12.10 34.81 9.90
CA SER A 79 11.30 33.70 10.41
C SER A 79 10.98 32.61 9.36
N ILE A 80 11.23 32.89 8.08
CA ILE A 80 10.93 31.94 7.01
C ILE A 80 12.00 30.88 6.97
N ARG A 81 11.56 29.61 7.02
CA ARG A 81 12.44 28.44 7.03
C ARG A 81 11.92 27.38 6.08
N ILE A 82 12.83 26.65 5.47
CA ILE A 82 12.53 25.43 4.72
C ILE A 82 12.76 24.28 5.70
N LEU A 83 11.69 23.57 6.07
CA LEU A 83 11.71 22.44 7.00
C LEU A 83 12.10 21.14 6.31
N GLY A 84 11.70 20.99 5.07
CA GLY A 84 11.99 19.83 4.23
C GLY A 84 12.18 20.26 2.78
N ARG A 85 13.15 19.65 2.13
CA ARG A 85 13.48 19.93 0.73
C ARG A 85 13.40 18.65 -0.08
N ARG A 86 12.67 18.69 -1.20
CA ARG A 86 12.49 17.55 -2.12
C ARG A 86 12.10 16.26 -1.40
N GLN A 87 11.20 16.34 -0.41
CA GLN A 87 10.65 15.19 0.28
C GLN A 87 9.81 14.37 -0.70
N ILE A 88 9.92 13.05 -0.61
CA ILE A 88 9.16 12.14 -1.48
C ILE A 88 7.78 11.89 -0.89
N GLU A 89 6.76 12.15 -1.68
CA GLU A 89 5.38 11.76 -1.38
C GLU A 89 4.87 10.78 -2.45
N MET A 90 4.37 9.63 -1.98
CA MET A 90 3.90 8.54 -2.83
C MET A 90 2.38 8.50 -2.83
N TYR A 91 1.79 8.53 -4.02
CA TYR A 91 0.36 8.43 -4.24
C TYR A 91 0.00 7.14 -4.99
N SER A 92 -1.28 6.89 -5.24
CA SER A 92 -1.72 5.63 -5.88
C SER A 92 -1.13 5.39 -7.26
N ARG A 93 -0.92 6.44 -8.06
CA ARG A 93 -0.48 6.35 -9.47
C ARG A 93 0.85 7.05 -9.74
N LEU A 94 1.32 7.89 -8.84
CA LEU A 94 2.49 8.73 -9.06
C LEU A 94 3.24 9.04 -7.76
N ILE A 95 4.45 9.57 -7.93
CA ILE A 95 5.34 10.04 -6.88
C ILE A 95 5.64 11.51 -7.16
N HIS A 96 5.63 12.34 -6.11
CA HIS A 96 5.99 13.76 -6.18
C HIS A 96 7.16 14.10 -5.30
N THR A 97 7.83 15.22 -5.61
CA THR A 97 8.71 15.93 -4.67
C THR A 97 7.99 17.13 -4.07
N VAL A 98 8.19 17.34 -2.77
CA VAL A 98 7.49 18.35 -1.97
C VAL A 98 8.50 19.10 -1.12
N ASP A 99 8.41 20.42 -1.09
CA ASP A 99 9.10 21.24 -0.10
C ASP A 99 8.13 21.63 1.02
N HIS A 100 8.63 21.75 2.24
CA HIS A 100 7.86 22.24 3.37
C HIS A 100 8.44 23.55 3.87
N VAL A 101 7.67 24.61 3.80
CA VAL A 101 8.10 25.99 4.11
C VAL A 101 7.23 26.57 5.21
N GLU A 102 7.86 27.05 6.27
CA GLU A 102 7.16 27.74 7.36
C GLU A 102 7.58 29.20 7.50
N GLY A 103 6.75 29.98 8.20
CA GLY A 103 7.06 31.33 8.63
C GLY A 103 6.25 31.71 9.88
N ARG A 104 6.53 32.88 10.45
CA ARG A 104 5.73 33.44 11.53
C ARG A 104 5.14 34.78 11.11
N LEU A 105 3.82 34.91 11.20
CA LEU A 105 3.11 36.14 10.86
C LEU A 105 3.59 37.30 11.75
N ARG A 106 3.68 38.48 11.13
CA ARG A 106 3.90 39.73 11.84
C ARG A 106 2.64 40.16 12.55
N GLU A 107 2.79 40.97 13.57
CA GLU A 107 1.68 41.67 14.21
C GLU A 107 0.88 42.49 13.17
N GLY A 108 -0.44 42.44 13.28
CA GLY A 108 -1.36 43.12 12.36
C GLY A 108 -1.70 42.30 11.10
N PHE A 109 -1.16 41.09 10.94
CA PHE A 109 -1.54 40.16 9.86
C PHE A 109 -2.18 38.91 10.45
N ASP A 110 -3.17 38.39 9.76
CA ASP A 110 -3.94 37.22 10.14
C ASP A 110 -3.84 36.10 9.08
N ALA A 111 -4.60 35.02 9.29
CA ALA A 111 -4.61 33.87 8.39
C ALA A 111 -5.18 34.19 7.01
N LEU A 112 -6.10 35.13 6.90
CA LEU A 112 -6.67 35.56 5.62
C LEU A 112 -5.65 36.38 4.82
N ASP A 113 -4.89 37.26 5.48
CA ASP A 113 -3.76 37.97 4.85
C ASP A 113 -2.73 37.00 4.31
N ALA A 114 -2.40 35.98 5.11
CA ALA A 114 -1.50 34.91 4.70
C ALA A 114 -2.01 34.20 3.44
N PHE A 115 -3.26 33.82 3.41
CA PHE A 115 -3.90 33.19 2.25
C PHE A 115 -3.88 34.10 1.02
N LEU A 116 -4.37 35.33 1.15
CA LEU A 116 -4.45 36.29 0.05
C LEU A 116 -3.09 36.63 -0.57
N THR A 117 -2.04 36.65 0.26
CA THR A 117 -0.68 36.91 -0.21
C THR A 117 -0.14 35.78 -1.11
N HIS A 118 -0.56 34.56 -0.87
CA HIS A 118 -0.15 33.39 -1.69
C HIS A 118 -1.02 33.23 -2.96
N CYS A 119 -2.16 33.92 -3.08
CA CYS A 119 -3.05 33.78 -4.24
C CYS A 119 -2.42 34.31 -5.54
N TRP A 120 -2.39 33.50 -6.63
CA TRP A 120 -2.68 32.09 -6.64
C TRP A 120 -1.39 31.29 -6.62
N ALA A 121 -1.49 29.98 -6.25
CA ALA A 121 -0.33 29.14 -6.11
C ALA A 121 0.56 29.14 -7.35
N VAL A 122 1.87 29.32 -7.14
CA VAL A 122 2.84 29.34 -8.23
C VAL A 122 2.94 27.99 -8.94
N THR A 123 2.70 26.90 -8.22
CA THR A 123 2.69 25.52 -8.74
C THR A 123 1.65 25.28 -9.84
N VAL A 124 0.64 26.14 -9.95
CA VAL A 124 -0.41 26.06 -10.99
C VAL A 124 -0.48 27.32 -11.87
N THR A 125 0.28 28.36 -11.56
CA THR A 125 0.29 29.61 -12.34
C THR A 125 1.64 29.87 -13.00
N GLY A 126 2.73 29.64 -12.33
CA GLY A 126 4.08 29.93 -12.80
C GLY A 126 4.64 31.26 -12.31
N ALA A 127 5.87 31.56 -12.71
CA ALA A 127 6.58 32.77 -12.33
C ALA A 127 7.15 33.49 -13.56
N PRO A 128 7.13 34.86 -13.58
CA PRO A 128 6.50 35.78 -12.62
C PRO A 128 4.97 35.64 -12.61
N LYS A 129 4.33 35.48 -11.45
CA LYS A 129 2.88 35.13 -11.31
C LYS A 129 1.98 35.97 -12.23
N ARG A 130 2.13 37.29 -12.21
CA ARG A 130 1.25 38.18 -12.99
C ARG A 130 1.41 37.98 -14.50
N ALA A 131 2.61 37.77 -14.99
CA ALA A 131 2.86 37.51 -16.41
C ALA A 131 2.35 36.11 -16.80
N ALA A 132 2.61 35.09 -15.98
CA ALA A 132 2.12 33.73 -16.19
C ALA A 132 0.57 33.69 -16.24
N MET A 133 -0.13 34.30 -15.29
CA MET A 133 -1.60 34.36 -15.29
C MET A 133 -2.16 35.04 -16.53
N LYS A 134 -1.54 36.15 -17.01
CA LYS A 134 -1.95 36.79 -18.26
C LYS A 134 -1.74 35.87 -19.47
N HIS A 135 -0.63 35.14 -19.50
CA HIS A 135 -0.34 34.17 -20.56
C HIS A 135 -1.36 33.04 -20.58
N ILE A 136 -1.63 32.45 -19.41
CA ILE A 136 -2.66 31.41 -19.24
C ILE A 136 -4.01 31.85 -19.81
N GLU A 137 -4.45 33.06 -19.47
CA GLU A 137 -5.71 33.64 -19.96
C GLU A 137 -5.75 33.78 -21.48
N THR A 138 -4.58 33.93 -22.13
CA THR A 138 -4.52 34.07 -23.60
C THR A 138 -4.43 32.72 -24.33
N VAL A 139 -3.89 31.68 -23.71
CA VAL A 139 -3.60 30.42 -24.39
C VAL A 139 -4.61 29.32 -24.04
N GLU A 140 -5.19 29.30 -22.85
CA GLU A 140 -6.18 28.30 -22.46
C GLU A 140 -7.53 28.57 -23.13
N ARG A 141 -8.11 27.52 -23.71
CA ARG A 141 -9.35 27.59 -24.51
C ARG A 141 -10.63 27.59 -23.65
N SER A 142 -10.51 27.20 -22.37
CA SER A 142 -11.62 27.09 -21.44
C SER A 142 -11.24 27.66 -20.08
N PRO A 143 -12.20 28.24 -19.33
CA PRO A 143 -11.95 28.73 -17.99
C PRO A 143 -11.46 27.60 -17.07
N ARG A 144 -10.53 27.91 -16.18
CA ARG A 144 -10.05 26.95 -15.17
C ARG A 144 -11.12 26.58 -14.14
N ALA A 145 -12.13 27.45 -13.97
CA ALA A 145 -13.16 27.33 -12.95
C ALA A 145 -12.55 27.08 -11.56
N TRP A 146 -12.77 25.92 -10.99
CA TRP A 146 -12.24 25.56 -9.68
C TRP A 146 -10.78 25.10 -9.68
N TYR A 147 -10.25 24.68 -10.83
CA TYR A 147 -8.89 24.16 -10.94
C TYR A 147 -7.85 25.22 -10.57
N GLY A 148 -6.92 24.85 -9.69
CA GLY A 148 -5.90 25.77 -9.19
C GLY A 148 -6.41 26.79 -8.18
N GLY A 149 -7.68 26.68 -7.77
CA GLY A 149 -8.23 27.39 -6.63
C GLY A 149 -7.87 26.74 -5.31
N ALA A 150 -8.57 27.11 -4.25
CA ALA A 150 -8.35 26.55 -2.93
C ALA A 150 -9.65 26.15 -2.25
N ILE A 151 -9.61 25.08 -1.49
CA ILE A 151 -10.69 24.59 -0.64
C ILE A 151 -10.16 24.42 0.77
N GLY A 152 -10.95 24.84 1.75
CA GLY A 152 -10.55 24.66 3.15
C GLY A 152 -11.51 25.35 4.12
N ALA A 153 -11.01 25.57 5.32
CA ALA A 153 -11.77 26.20 6.39
C ALA A 153 -10.97 27.29 7.08
N VAL A 154 -11.66 28.36 7.44
CA VAL A 154 -11.23 29.34 8.42
C VAL A 154 -11.97 29.04 9.72
N LEU A 155 -11.22 28.79 10.79
CA LEU A 155 -11.78 28.44 12.08
C LEU A 155 -12.07 29.68 12.92
N CYS A 156 -13.02 29.59 13.87
CA CYS A 156 -13.40 30.71 14.73
C CYS A 156 -12.27 31.18 15.66
N ASN A 157 -11.23 30.35 15.89
CA ASN A 157 -10.03 30.74 16.64
C ASN A 157 -9.00 31.50 15.79
N GLY A 158 -9.29 31.75 14.51
CA GLY A 158 -8.40 32.44 13.58
C GLY A 158 -7.45 31.53 12.79
N ASP A 159 -7.47 30.22 13.03
CA ASP A 159 -6.67 29.26 12.25
C ASP A 159 -7.27 29.06 10.84
N LEU A 160 -6.42 28.67 9.90
CA LEU A 160 -6.81 28.40 8.51
C LEU A 160 -6.12 27.13 8.05
N ASN A 161 -6.87 26.31 7.30
CA ASN A 161 -6.30 25.15 6.62
C ASN A 161 -6.93 25.04 5.23
N THR A 162 -6.09 25.11 4.19
CA THR A 162 -6.54 25.03 2.79
C THR A 162 -5.69 24.04 2.00
N GLY A 163 -6.36 23.30 1.10
CA GLY A 163 -5.74 22.52 0.05
C GLY A 163 -5.94 23.16 -1.31
N LEU A 164 -5.01 22.98 -2.21
CA LEU A 164 -5.14 23.45 -3.58
C LEU A 164 -6.16 22.57 -4.32
N THR A 165 -7.01 23.16 -5.18
CA THR A 165 -8.00 22.39 -5.96
C THR A 165 -7.31 21.69 -7.12
N LEU A 166 -6.67 20.56 -6.81
CA LEU A 166 -6.02 19.64 -7.73
C LEU A 166 -6.57 18.23 -7.50
N ARG A 167 -6.36 17.32 -8.45
CA ARG A 167 -6.86 15.94 -8.34
C ARG A 167 -8.32 15.90 -7.91
N THR A 168 -9.13 16.73 -8.57
CA THR A 168 -10.52 16.97 -8.22
C THR A 168 -11.40 16.75 -9.44
N VAL A 169 -12.44 15.96 -9.26
CA VAL A 169 -13.54 15.79 -10.22
C VAL A 169 -14.58 16.85 -9.93
N ARG A 170 -14.94 17.63 -10.95
CA ARG A 170 -16.11 18.48 -10.94
C ARG A 170 -17.27 17.70 -11.54
N LEU A 171 -18.31 17.48 -10.78
CA LEU A 171 -19.53 16.84 -11.26
C LEU A 171 -20.60 17.92 -11.38
N LYS A 172 -21.14 18.10 -12.59
CA LYS A 172 -22.21 19.06 -12.84
C LYS A 172 -23.15 18.53 -13.92
N GLN A 173 -24.45 18.51 -13.62
CA GLN A 173 -25.49 18.06 -14.55
C GLN A 173 -25.20 16.70 -15.22
N GLY A 174 -24.68 15.74 -14.43
CA GLY A 174 -24.34 14.40 -14.90
C GLY A 174 -23.02 14.30 -15.68
N VAL A 175 -22.28 15.40 -15.85
CA VAL A 175 -20.96 15.41 -16.50
C VAL A 175 -19.87 15.48 -15.44
N ALA A 176 -18.91 14.57 -15.51
CA ALA A 176 -17.70 14.56 -14.69
C ALA A 176 -16.54 15.19 -15.49
N GLU A 177 -15.95 16.23 -14.95
CA GLU A 177 -14.80 16.92 -15.53
C GLU A 177 -13.58 16.73 -14.63
N VAL A 178 -12.44 16.30 -15.22
CA VAL A 178 -11.14 16.23 -14.57
C VAL A 178 -10.18 17.15 -15.30
N ARG A 179 -9.55 18.07 -14.56
CA ARG A 179 -8.54 18.98 -15.12
C ARG A 179 -7.19 18.73 -14.47
N ALA A 180 -6.15 18.64 -15.31
CA ALA A 180 -4.75 18.55 -14.89
C ALA A 180 -3.92 19.50 -15.76
N GLY A 181 -2.72 19.83 -15.27
CA GLY A 181 -1.77 20.67 -15.99
C GLY A 181 -0.34 20.33 -15.63
N ALA A 182 0.59 20.82 -16.44
CA ALA A 182 2.03 20.75 -16.21
C ALA A 182 2.62 22.15 -16.17
N THR A 183 3.76 22.30 -15.50
CA THR A 183 4.55 23.54 -15.49
C THR A 183 5.56 23.46 -16.62
N LEU A 184 5.54 24.44 -17.50
CA LEU A 184 6.45 24.48 -18.64
C LEU A 184 7.70 25.30 -18.31
N LEU A 185 8.86 24.68 -18.45
CA LEU A 185 10.19 25.30 -18.38
C LEU A 185 10.81 25.33 -19.78
N PHE A 186 11.95 26.00 -19.92
CA PHE A 186 12.71 26.02 -21.17
C PHE A 186 13.12 24.60 -21.63
N ASP A 187 13.45 23.74 -20.67
CA ASP A 187 13.91 22.37 -20.91
C ASP A 187 12.74 21.34 -20.98
N SER A 188 11.49 21.83 -21.00
CA SER A 188 10.32 20.94 -21.09
C SER A 188 10.18 20.36 -22.50
N GLU A 189 9.96 19.03 -22.54
CA GLU A 189 9.66 18.28 -23.76
C GLU A 189 8.14 18.08 -23.89
N SER A 190 7.54 18.58 -24.94
CA SER A 190 6.06 18.65 -25.11
C SER A 190 5.35 17.31 -24.88
N ALA A 191 5.90 16.23 -25.41
CA ALA A 191 5.31 14.89 -25.25
C ALA A 191 5.40 14.39 -23.79
N ALA A 192 6.48 14.72 -23.06
CA ALA A 192 6.64 14.36 -21.68
C ALA A 192 5.66 15.14 -20.79
N GLU A 193 5.50 16.43 -21.03
CA GLU A 193 4.55 17.28 -20.28
C GLU A 193 3.09 16.86 -20.52
N GLU A 194 2.74 16.49 -21.74
CA GLU A 194 1.43 15.93 -22.03
C GLU A 194 1.20 14.61 -21.29
N ALA A 195 2.16 13.69 -21.35
CA ALA A 195 2.09 12.42 -20.62
C ALA A 195 1.96 12.63 -19.11
N GLU A 196 2.64 13.63 -18.56
CA GLU A 196 2.51 14.01 -17.15
C GLU A 196 1.10 14.49 -16.80
N THR A 197 0.45 15.30 -17.66
CA THR A 197 -0.93 15.73 -17.43
C THR A 197 -1.89 14.53 -17.41
N VAL A 198 -1.72 13.58 -18.34
CA VAL A 198 -2.50 12.35 -18.39
C VAL A 198 -2.27 11.51 -17.12
N LEU A 199 -1.03 11.35 -16.69
CA LEU A 199 -0.70 10.66 -15.45
C LEU A 199 -1.35 11.32 -14.23
N LYS A 200 -1.27 12.64 -14.12
CA LYS A 200 -1.91 13.42 -13.05
C LYS A 200 -3.43 13.26 -13.02
N ALA A 201 -4.09 13.09 -14.15
CA ALA A 201 -5.54 12.91 -14.26
C ALA A 201 -5.98 11.44 -14.03
N SER A 202 -5.08 10.48 -14.24
CA SER A 202 -5.41 9.05 -14.40
C SER A 202 -6.20 8.45 -13.23
N ALA A 203 -5.85 8.81 -11.98
CA ALA A 203 -6.55 8.27 -10.80
C ALA A 203 -8.00 8.76 -10.73
N MET A 204 -8.25 10.02 -11.09
CA MET A 204 -9.58 10.60 -11.06
C MET A 204 -10.44 10.09 -12.23
N ILE A 205 -9.84 9.93 -13.40
CA ILE A 205 -10.53 9.35 -14.57
C ILE A 205 -10.92 7.90 -14.26
N ASP A 206 -9.98 7.10 -13.74
CA ASP A 206 -10.24 5.72 -13.35
C ASP A 206 -11.38 5.61 -12.31
N ALA A 207 -11.40 6.48 -11.30
CA ALA A 207 -12.46 6.52 -10.30
C ALA A 207 -13.86 6.79 -10.86
N VAL A 208 -13.96 7.52 -11.99
CA VAL A 208 -15.24 7.87 -12.63
C VAL A 208 -15.66 6.85 -13.69
N THR A 209 -14.70 6.16 -14.29
CA THR A 209 -14.94 5.26 -15.43
C THR A 209 -14.89 3.79 -15.06
N ARG A 210 -14.35 3.45 -13.90
CA ARG A 210 -14.23 2.06 -13.44
C ARG A 210 -15.62 1.44 -13.24
N ASP A 211 -15.82 0.29 -13.86
CA ASP A 211 -17.04 -0.49 -13.68
C ASP A 211 -17.07 -1.09 -12.26
N ALA A 212 -18.02 -0.67 -11.44
CA ALA A 212 -18.16 -1.13 -10.05
C ALA A 212 -18.46 -2.64 -9.92
N LYS A 213 -18.75 -3.32 -11.03
CA LYS A 213 -19.20 -4.72 -11.06
C LYS A 213 -18.12 -5.76 -11.32
N ASN A 214 -16.88 -5.37 -11.63
CA ASN A 214 -15.83 -6.31 -12.03
C ASN A 214 -14.71 -6.54 -11.01
N GLU A 215 -14.83 -6.05 -9.80
CA GLU A 215 -13.99 -6.53 -8.71
C GLU A 215 -14.74 -7.63 -7.95
N THR A 216 -14.64 -8.88 -8.41
CA THR A 216 -14.61 -10.02 -7.49
C THR A 216 -13.27 -9.95 -6.73
N THR A 217 -13.04 -8.86 -6.04
CA THR A 217 -12.06 -8.82 -4.97
C THR A 217 -12.66 -9.67 -3.89
N ILE A 218 -12.11 -10.88 -3.76
CA ILE A 218 -12.22 -11.61 -2.50
C ILE A 218 -11.77 -10.60 -1.46
N ASP A 219 -12.71 -10.17 -0.62
CA ASP A 219 -12.35 -9.30 0.50
C ASP A 219 -11.46 -10.13 1.44
N PRO A 220 -10.14 -9.92 1.46
CA PRO A 220 -9.26 -10.72 2.28
C PRO A 220 -9.57 -10.55 3.77
N THR A 221 -10.24 -9.47 4.15
CA THR A 221 -10.50 -9.10 5.55
C THR A 221 -11.54 -9.99 6.25
N ILE A 222 -12.30 -10.78 5.49
CA ILE A 222 -13.32 -11.69 6.06
C ILE A 222 -12.99 -13.17 5.92
N SER A 223 -11.94 -13.53 5.21
CA SER A 223 -11.62 -14.94 4.90
C SER A 223 -11.24 -15.77 6.12
N GLY A 224 -10.77 -15.12 7.18
CA GLY A 224 -10.37 -15.75 8.44
C GLY A 224 -11.39 -15.60 9.57
N VAL A 225 -12.53 -14.95 9.35
CA VAL A 225 -13.55 -14.73 10.41
C VAL A 225 -14.01 -16.06 10.98
N GLY A 226 -13.97 -16.18 12.31
CA GLY A 226 -14.31 -17.39 13.04
C GLY A 226 -13.29 -18.51 12.99
N LYS A 227 -12.09 -18.27 12.43
CA LYS A 227 -10.95 -19.19 12.44
C LYS A 227 -9.96 -18.84 13.54
N ARG A 228 -9.32 -19.83 14.13
CA ARG A 228 -8.27 -19.71 15.13
C ARG A 228 -6.99 -20.29 14.60
N VAL A 229 -5.96 -19.46 14.48
CA VAL A 229 -4.65 -19.84 13.93
C VAL A 229 -3.61 -19.84 15.04
N LEU A 230 -3.00 -21.00 15.29
CA LEU A 230 -1.83 -21.10 16.15
C LEU A 230 -0.57 -20.88 15.30
N LEU A 231 0.09 -19.75 15.47
CA LEU A 231 1.37 -19.44 14.84
C LEU A 231 2.51 -19.84 15.76
N ILE A 232 3.32 -20.82 15.36
CA ILE A 232 4.50 -21.25 16.11
C ILE A 232 5.68 -20.39 15.67
N ASP A 233 6.23 -19.61 16.60
CA ASP A 233 7.31 -18.64 16.41
C ASP A 233 8.68 -19.30 16.57
N HIS A 234 9.39 -19.51 15.46
CA HIS A 234 10.76 -20.07 15.43
C HIS A 234 11.83 -18.95 15.45
N GLU A 235 11.55 -17.84 16.16
CA GLU A 235 12.49 -16.74 16.43
C GLU A 235 12.90 -15.93 15.19
N ASP A 236 12.06 -15.90 14.18
CA ASP A 236 12.28 -15.07 13.00
C ASP A 236 11.81 -13.62 13.24
N SER A 237 12.48 -12.67 12.56
CA SER A 237 12.13 -11.24 12.65
C SER A 237 10.85 -10.87 11.92
N PHE A 238 10.26 -11.75 11.10
CA PHE A 238 9.06 -11.51 10.28
C PHE A 238 7.79 -12.14 10.84
N VAL A 239 7.87 -12.89 11.94
CA VAL A 239 6.72 -13.61 12.53
C VAL A 239 5.56 -12.70 12.85
N GLN A 240 5.80 -11.48 13.37
CA GLN A 240 4.72 -10.55 13.69
C GLN A 240 4.07 -9.95 12.43
N ASN A 241 4.78 -9.85 11.31
CA ASN A 241 4.19 -9.47 10.03
C ASN A 241 3.23 -10.55 9.53
N LEU A 242 3.63 -11.84 9.63
CA LEU A 242 2.74 -12.97 9.32
C LEU A 242 1.52 -12.97 10.23
N ALA A 243 1.70 -12.80 11.54
CA ALA A 243 0.60 -12.68 12.50
C ALA A 243 -0.35 -11.52 12.15
N SER A 244 0.21 -10.39 11.69
CA SER A 244 -0.58 -9.24 11.23
C SER A 244 -1.41 -9.56 9.99
N TYR A 245 -0.83 -10.26 9.00
CA TYR A 245 -1.55 -10.69 7.80
C TYR A 245 -2.71 -11.65 8.15
N ILE A 246 -2.44 -12.64 9.04
CA ILE A 246 -3.46 -13.57 9.50
C ILE A 246 -4.60 -12.82 10.21
N ARG A 247 -4.28 -11.91 11.14
CA ARG A 247 -5.29 -11.08 11.84
C ARG A 247 -6.06 -10.15 10.90
N ALA A 248 -5.41 -9.63 9.87
CA ALA A 248 -6.07 -8.78 8.87
C ALA A 248 -7.18 -9.52 8.09
N THR A 249 -7.17 -10.86 8.06
CA THR A 249 -8.26 -11.66 7.52
C THR A 249 -9.45 -11.83 8.48
N GLY A 250 -9.38 -11.28 9.68
CA GLY A 250 -10.37 -11.48 10.74
C GLY A 250 -10.17 -12.75 11.57
N ALA A 251 -9.07 -13.50 11.38
CA ALA A 251 -8.76 -14.68 12.17
C ALA A 251 -8.23 -14.31 13.56
N GLU A 252 -8.67 -15.05 14.58
CA GLU A 252 -8.03 -15.03 15.89
C GLU A 252 -6.67 -15.72 15.80
N THR A 253 -5.61 -15.07 16.30
CA THR A 253 -4.24 -15.58 16.16
C THR A 253 -3.53 -15.61 17.49
N LEU A 254 -3.10 -16.80 17.92
CA LEU A 254 -2.22 -17.00 19.06
C LEU A 254 -0.81 -17.31 18.55
N THR A 255 0.18 -16.58 19.05
CA THR A 255 1.59 -16.80 18.69
C THR A 255 2.33 -17.35 19.89
N LEU A 256 2.92 -18.55 19.78
CA LEU A 256 3.67 -19.23 20.83
C LEU A 256 5.01 -19.71 20.31
N ARG A 257 6.02 -19.74 21.18
CA ARG A 257 7.31 -20.37 20.87
C ARG A 257 7.25 -21.90 21.01
N PRO A 258 8.10 -22.66 20.31
CA PRO A 258 8.19 -24.11 20.48
C PRO A 258 8.35 -24.51 21.96
N GLY A 259 7.79 -25.65 22.35
CA GLY A 259 7.81 -26.11 23.74
C GLY A 259 6.77 -25.49 24.65
N PHE A 260 5.77 -24.80 24.10
CA PHE A 260 4.63 -24.30 24.88
C PHE A 260 3.83 -25.43 25.51
N PRO A 261 3.17 -25.19 26.69
CA PRO A 261 2.40 -26.21 27.40
C PRO A 261 1.25 -26.79 26.57
N ASP A 262 0.90 -28.06 26.84
CA ASP A 262 -0.21 -28.73 26.14
C ASP A 262 -1.55 -28.04 26.40
N GLU A 263 -1.75 -27.49 27.60
CA GLU A 263 -2.93 -26.75 27.99
C GLU A 263 -3.19 -25.54 27.07
N ALA A 264 -2.15 -24.83 26.65
CA ALA A 264 -2.30 -23.68 25.76
C ALA A 264 -2.84 -24.07 24.37
N PHE A 265 -2.48 -25.25 23.90
CA PHE A 265 -3.02 -25.82 22.66
C PHE A 265 -4.49 -26.23 22.81
N ASP A 266 -4.77 -26.95 23.91
CA ASP A 266 -6.13 -27.48 24.19
C ASP A 266 -7.12 -26.37 24.52
N ASP A 267 -6.69 -25.30 25.19
CA ASP A 267 -7.51 -24.14 25.52
C ASP A 267 -7.80 -23.29 24.28
N PHE A 268 -6.79 -23.06 23.43
CA PHE A 268 -6.93 -22.24 22.25
C PHE A 268 -7.75 -22.96 21.14
N LYS A 269 -7.65 -24.28 21.03
CA LYS A 269 -8.34 -25.12 20.04
C LYS A 269 -8.18 -24.57 18.63
N PRO A 270 -6.98 -24.54 18.07
CA PRO A 270 -6.72 -23.98 16.75
C PRO A 270 -7.44 -24.74 15.63
N ASP A 271 -7.78 -24.03 14.56
CA ASP A 271 -8.28 -24.61 13.31
C ASP A 271 -7.14 -24.82 12.30
N LEU A 272 -5.99 -24.17 12.51
CA LEU A 272 -4.78 -24.26 11.67
C LEU A 272 -3.53 -24.06 12.54
N VAL A 273 -2.53 -24.89 12.30
CA VAL A 273 -1.16 -24.68 12.82
C VAL A 273 -0.28 -24.07 11.73
N PHE A 274 0.29 -22.91 12.02
CA PHE A 274 1.14 -22.16 11.12
C PHE A 274 2.58 -22.20 11.64
N LEU A 275 3.49 -22.77 10.85
CA LEU A 275 4.92 -22.87 11.17
C LEU A 275 5.65 -21.67 10.56
N SER A 276 6.18 -20.79 11.39
CA SER A 276 6.85 -19.57 10.95
C SER A 276 8.18 -19.86 10.26
N PRO A 277 8.75 -18.86 9.54
CA PRO A 277 10.17 -18.88 9.23
C PRO A 277 11.02 -18.89 10.51
N GLY A 278 12.32 -19.16 10.38
CA GLY A 278 13.28 -19.14 11.48
C GLY A 278 14.72 -19.28 10.98
N PRO A 279 15.71 -18.88 11.78
CA PRO A 279 17.12 -19.11 11.49
C PRO A 279 17.52 -20.57 11.75
N GLY A 280 18.69 -21.01 11.28
CA GLY A 280 19.23 -22.34 11.55
C GLY A 280 18.56 -23.46 10.76
N ARG A 281 18.29 -24.58 11.43
CA ARG A 281 17.68 -25.78 10.86
C ARG A 281 16.38 -26.16 11.58
N PRO A 282 15.48 -26.92 10.93
CA PRO A 282 14.24 -27.38 11.55
C PRO A 282 14.42 -28.11 12.90
N ASP A 283 15.47 -28.90 13.04
CA ASP A 283 15.76 -29.64 14.28
C ASP A 283 16.10 -28.74 15.46
N ASP A 284 16.65 -27.54 15.21
CA ASP A 284 16.99 -26.56 16.26
C ASP A 284 15.74 -26.07 17.02
N TYR A 285 14.56 -26.19 16.43
CA TYR A 285 13.30 -25.71 16.96
C TYR A 285 12.26 -26.80 17.23
N GLY A 286 12.61 -28.04 17.08
CA GLY A 286 11.66 -29.12 17.32
C GLY A 286 10.44 -29.12 16.39
N LEU A 287 10.61 -28.72 15.12
CA LEU A 287 9.51 -28.66 14.15
C LEU A 287 8.83 -30.04 14.00
N ARG A 288 9.58 -31.15 14.08
CA ARG A 288 9.04 -32.51 14.03
C ARG A 288 7.92 -32.70 15.05
N GLN A 289 8.17 -32.34 16.33
CA GLN A 289 7.19 -32.49 17.41
C GLN A 289 5.95 -31.61 17.15
N SER A 290 6.16 -30.41 16.64
CA SER A 290 5.04 -29.48 16.31
C SER A 290 4.14 -30.03 15.20
N ILE A 291 4.75 -30.63 14.16
CA ILE A 291 4.01 -31.27 13.05
C ILE A 291 3.28 -32.52 13.55
N GLU A 292 3.97 -33.40 14.30
CA GLU A 292 3.37 -34.62 14.89
C GLU A 292 2.14 -34.30 15.74
N ARG A 293 2.25 -33.27 16.59
CA ARG A 293 1.17 -32.82 17.44
C ARG A 293 -0.03 -32.29 16.64
N ALA A 294 0.21 -31.46 15.64
CA ALA A 294 -0.84 -30.94 14.77
C ALA A 294 -1.59 -32.08 14.04
N LEU A 295 -0.82 -33.03 13.47
CA LEU A 295 -1.40 -34.18 12.76
C LEU A 295 -2.15 -35.13 13.70
N ALA A 296 -1.65 -35.40 14.92
CA ALA A 296 -2.34 -36.19 15.92
C ALA A 296 -3.71 -35.55 16.33
N ALA A 297 -3.78 -34.24 16.31
CA ALA A 297 -5.02 -33.51 16.53
C ALA A 297 -5.91 -33.38 15.28
N GLY A 298 -5.51 -33.93 14.13
CA GLY A 298 -6.23 -33.83 12.86
C GLY A 298 -6.25 -32.42 12.25
N LEU A 299 -5.28 -31.57 12.62
CA LEU A 299 -5.24 -30.17 12.22
C LEU A 299 -4.43 -29.96 10.93
N PRO A 300 -4.84 -29.00 10.10
CA PRO A 300 -4.04 -28.53 8.98
C PRO A 300 -2.74 -27.87 9.43
N VAL A 301 -1.71 -28.02 8.59
CA VAL A 301 -0.40 -27.39 8.81
C VAL A 301 0.00 -26.58 7.60
N PHE A 302 0.37 -25.34 7.84
CA PHE A 302 0.99 -24.49 6.83
C PHE A 302 2.37 -24.02 7.27
N GLY A 303 3.37 -24.12 6.38
CA GLY A 303 4.75 -23.74 6.68
C GLY A 303 5.29 -22.62 5.80
N VAL A 304 6.07 -21.72 6.38
CA VAL A 304 6.81 -20.69 5.65
C VAL A 304 8.30 -20.84 5.91
N CYS A 305 9.10 -20.86 4.85
CA CYS A 305 10.56 -20.92 4.86
C CYS A 305 11.09 -22.11 5.69
N LEU A 306 11.49 -21.91 6.93
CA LEU A 306 11.88 -22.98 7.85
C LEU A 306 10.75 -24.00 8.05
N GLY A 307 9.51 -23.55 8.07
CA GLY A 307 8.32 -24.42 8.15
C GLY A 307 8.22 -25.37 6.96
N LEU A 308 8.49 -24.92 5.72
CA LEU A 308 8.58 -25.79 4.55
C LEU A 308 9.70 -26.82 4.71
N GLN A 309 10.86 -26.36 5.13
CA GLN A 309 12.04 -27.21 5.32
C GLN A 309 11.78 -28.32 6.35
N GLY A 310 11.14 -27.96 7.48
CA GLY A 310 10.75 -28.92 8.50
C GLY A 310 9.74 -29.97 8.01
N ILE A 311 8.77 -29.54 7.18
CA ILE A 311 7.81 -30.46 6.54
C ILE A 311 8.53 -31.44 5.61
N VAL A 312 9.48 -30.99 4.80
CA VAL A 312 10.23 -31.82 3.88
C VAL A 312 11.04 -32.89 4.66
N GLU A 313 11.79 -32.49 5.71
CA GLU A 313 12.55 -33.42 6.55
C GLU A 313 11.64 -34.38 7.36
N PHE A 314 10.46 -33.89 7.78
CA PHE A 314 9.46 -34.71 8.48
C PHE A 314 9.02 -35.90 7.63
N PHE A 315 8.80 -35.72 6.34
CA PHE A 315 8.42 -36.79 5.41
C PHE A 315 9.62 -37.56 4.82
N GLY A 316 10.84 -37.29 5.28
CA GLY A 316 12.05 -38.07 4.90
C GLY A 316 12.80 -37.49 3.70
N GLY A 317 12.49 -36.29 3.25
CA GLY A 317 13.30 -35.54 2.29
C GLY A 317 14.56 -34.96 2.92
N SER A 318 15.42 -34.35 2.12
CA SER A 318 16.65 -33.69 2.57
C SER A 318 16.71 -32.23 2.11
N LEU A 319 17.54 -31.45 2.79
CA LEU A 319 17.79 -30.03 2.45
C LEU A 319 19.14 -29.88 1.76
N GLY A 320 19.14 -29.16 0.64
CA GLY A 320 20.34 -28.66 0.01
C GLY A 320 20.72 -27.26 0.53
N GLN A 321 21.91 -26.80 0.17
CA GLN A 321 22.38 -25.45 0.49
C GLN A 321 22.72 -24.69 -0.79
N LEU A 322 22.24 -23.45 -0.91
CA LEU A 322 22.55 -22.58 -2.02
C LEU A 322 24.02 -22.13 -1.97
N ASP A 323 24.69 -22.10 -3.10
CA ASP A 323 26.06 -21.55 -3.21
C ASP A 323 26.11 -20.07 -2.81
N THR A 324 25.06 -19.33 -3.13
CA THR A 324 24.89 -17.93 -2.74
C THR A 324 23.61 -17.77 -1.93
N PRO A 325 23.70 -17.44 -0.64
CA PRO A 325 22.52 -17.19 0.19
C PRO A 325 21.62 -16.10 -0.38
N MET A 326 20.33 -16.31 -0.30
CA MET A 326 19.31 -15.33 -0.64
C MET A 326 18.85 -14.66 0.65
N HIS A 327 19.05 -13.34 0.74
CA HIS A 327 18.59 -12.56 1.89
C HIS A 327 18.10 -11.20 1.43
N GLY A 328 16.77 -10.97 1.50
CA GLY A 328 16.16 -9.76 0.98
C GLY A 328 16.29 -9.60 -0.55
N LYS A 329 16.26 -10.70 -1.29
CA LYS A 329 16.40 -10.69 -2.75
C LYS A 329 15.08 -11.10 -3.42
N PRO A 330 14.66 -10.37 -4.47
CA PRO A 330 13.49 -10.75 -5.25
C PRO A 330 13.80 -11.96 -6.13
N SER A 331 12.80 -12.82 -6.33
CA SER A 331 12.87 -13.92 -7.30
C SER A 331 11.52 -14.12 -7.97
N LYS A 332 11.55 -14.41 -9.26
CA LYS A 332 10.37 -14.84 -9.99
C LYS A 332 10.08 -16.31 -9.69
N VAL A 333 8.83 -16.60 -9.40
CA VAL A 333 8.34 -17.92 -9.04
C VAL A 333 7.14 -18.26 -9.92
N LYS A 334 7.20 -19.41 -10.59
CA LYS A 334 6.08 -19.99 -11.31
C LYS A 334 5.23 -20.80 -10.34
N LEU A 335 3.92 -20.57 -10.39
CA LEU A 335 2.92 -21.22 -9.56
C LEU A 335 2.21 -22.33 -10.34
N ASP A 336 1.76 -23.36 -9.65
CA ASP A 336 0.80 -24.33 -10.18
C ASP A 336 -0.61 -23.71 -10.05
N PRO A 337 -1.25 -23.32 -11.16
CA PRO A 337 -2.57 -22.65 -11.12
C PRO A 337 -3.69 -23.59 -10.62
N SER A 338 -3.43 -24.90 -10.55
CA SER A 338 -4.39 -25.86 -10.00
C SER A 338 -4.36 -25.93 -8.47
N ASP A 339 -3.37 -25.33 -7.81
CA ASP A 339 -3.30 -25.32 -6.36
C ASP A 339 -4.20 -24.21 -5.77
N PRO A 340 -5.16 -24.55 -4.91
CA PRO A 340 -6.08 -23.58 -4.32
C PRO A 340 -5.40 -22.44 -3.55
N LEU A 341 -4.19 -22.65 -3.02
CA LEU A 341 -3.42 -21.61 -2.35
C LEU A 341 -3.17 -20.40 -3.27
N PHE A 342 -3.05 -20.64 -4.57
CA PHE A 342 -2.71 -19.65 -5.59
C PHE A 342 -3.92 -19.19 -6.41
N GLU A 343 -5.12 -19.52 -5.98
CA GLU A 343 -6.35 -19.10 -6.68
C GLU A 343 -6.39 -17.59 -6.90
N GLY A 344 -6.62 -17.18 -8.13
CA GLY A 344 -6.70 -15.77 -8.54
C GLY A 344 -5.37 -15.02 -8.55
N LEU A 345 -4.22 -15.70 -8.32
CA LEU A 345 -2.89 -15.13 -8.51
C LEU A 345 -2.42 -15.33 -9.97
N PRO A 346 -1.49 -14.48 -10.46
CA PRO A 346 -0.83 -14.71 -11.74
C PRO A 346 -0.02 -16.02 -11.75
N ASP A 347 0.19 -16.63 -12.92
CA ASP A 347 1.01 -17.84 -13.07
C ASP A 347 2.49 -17.64 -12.67
N GLU A 348 2.99 -16.42 -12.74
CA GLU A 348 4.33 -16.02 -12.29
C GLU A 348 4.22 -14.79 -11.38
N ILE A 349 4.82 -14.89 -10.20
CA ILE A 349 4.88 -13.82 -9.18
C ILE A 349 6.31 -13.48 -8.81
N VAL A 350 6.52 -12.28 -8.28
CA VAL A 350 7.79 -11.89 -7.65
C VAL A 350 7.64 -12.04 -6.14
N VAL A 351 8.63 -12.68 -5.50
CA VAL A 351 8.61 -12.96 -4.06
C VAL A 351 9.93 -12.62 -3.39
N GLY A 352 9.88 -12.32 -2.10
CA GLY A 352 11.06 -12.13 -1.27
C GLY A 352 11.62 -13.47 -0.75
N ARG A 353 12.94 -13.66 -0.91
CA ARG A 353 13.67 -14.82 -0.40
C ARG A 353 14.64 -14.42 0.69
N TYR A 354 14.68 -15.26 1.77
CA TYR A 354 15.54 -15.07 2.95
C TYR A 354 16.09 -16.40 3.44
N HIS A 355 16.65 -17.22 2.55
CA HIS A 355 17.13 -18.57 2.90
C HIS A 355 18.44 -18.94 2.21
N SER A 356 19.18 -19.84 2.84
CA SER A 356 20.32 -20.55 2.25
C SER A 356 20.05 -22.02 2.08
N LEU A 357 19.16 -22.61 2.90
CA LEU A 357 18.71 -23.99 2.77
C LEU A 357 17.46 -24.05 1.88
N PHE A 358 17.31 -25.14 1.17
CA PHE A 358 16.15 -25.41 0.30
C PHE A 358 15.85 -26.90 0.23
N ALA A 359 14.61 -27.27 -0.10
CA ALA A 359 14.20 -28.64 -0.32
C ALA A 359 14.92 -29.22 -1.55
N ASP A 360 15.72 -30.28 -1.36
CA ASP A 360 16.38 -30.96 -2.46
C ASP A 360 15.36 -31.76 -3.28
N LEU A 361 15.15 -31.33 -4.51
CA LEU A 361 14.20 -31.97 -5.40
C LEU A 361 14.50 -33.45 -5.67
N ALA A 362 15.76 -33.83 -5.66
CA ALA A 362 16.16 -35.22 -5.93
C ALA A 362 15.77 -36.18 -4.81
N SER A 363 15.62 -35.67 -3.58
CA SER A 363 15.21 -36.44 -2.40
C SER A 363 13.78 -36.12 -1.94
N LEU A 364 13.04 -35.30 -2.68
CA LEU A 364 11.70 -34.92 -2.28
C LEU A 364 10.77 -36.12 -2.25
N PRO A 365 10.10 -36.42 -1.12
CA PRO A 365 9.18 -37.53 -1.01
C PRO A 365 8.06 -37.49 -2.03
N THR A 366 7.65 -38.65 -2.54
CA THR A 366 6.57 -38.76 -3.54
C THR A 366 5.23 -38.21 -3.05
N ASP A 367 5.00 -38.23 -1.74
CA ASP A 367 3.77 -37.70 -1.13
C ASP A 367 3.69 -36.17 -1.13
N LEU A 368 4.80 -35.49 -1.42
CA LEU A 368 4.89 -34.05 -1.53
C LEU A 368 4.93 -33.60 -3.01
N LYS A 369 3.85 -32.97 -3.46
CA LYS A 369 3.77 -32.33 -4.78
C LYS A 369 4.41 -30.94 -4.73
N VAL A 370 5.28 -30.63 -5.71
CA VAL A 370 5.78 -29.25 -5.91
C VAL A 370 4.68 -28.39 -6.52
N THR A 371 4.33 -27.29 -5.85
CA THR A 371 3.27 -26.38 -6.28
C THR A 371 3.80 -25.01 -6.73
N ALA A 372 5.06 -24.70 -6.41
CA ALA A 372 5.73 -23.47 -6.88
C ALA A 372 7.22 -23.71 -7.07
N ARG A 373 7.82 -23.05 -8.10
CA ARG A 373 9.24 -23.18 -8.42
C ARG A 373 9.81 -21.85 -8.92
N SER A 374 11.00 -21.50 -8.43
CA SER A 374 11.74 -20.34 -8.92
C SER A 374 12.46 -20.63 -10.25
N ASN A 375 12.86 -19.56 -10.97
CA ASN A 375 13.55 -19.68 -12.26
C ASN A 375 14.92 -20.37 -12.14
N ASP A 376 15.56 -20.34 -10.97
CA ASP A 376 16.80 -21.07 -10.65
C ASP A 376 16.53 -22.53 -10.24
N GLY A 377 15.30 -23.02 -10.36
CA GLY A 377 14.90 -24.41 -10.17
C GLY A 377 14.62 -24.83 -8.73
N VAL A 378 14.74 -23.92 -7.77
CA VAL A 378 14.49 -24.20 -6.35
C VAL A 378 13.00 -24.41 -6.09
N VAL A 379 12.67 -25.40 -5.24
CA VAL A 379 11.30 -25.67 -4.77
C VAL A 379 10.84 -24.50 -3.91
N MET A 380 9.77 -23.81 -4.33
CA MET A 380 9.22 -22.64 -3.67
C MET A 380 7.86 -22.88 -3.01
N GLY A 381 7.20 -23.99 -3.33
CA GLY A 381 5.95 -24.39 -2.71
C GLY A 381 5.77 -25.89 -2.80
N ILE A 382 5.17 -26.47 -1.79
CA ILE A 382 4.81 -27.88 -1.68
C ILE A 382 3.41 -28.04 -1.11
N ARG A 383 2.78 -29.17 -1.49
CA ARG A 383 1.52 -29.65 -0.90
C ARG A 383 1.61 -31.17 -0.73
N HIS A 384 1.15 -31.68 0.41
CA HIS A 384 0.98 -33.11 0.60
C HIS A 384 -0.25 -33.59 -0.17
N GLN A 385 -0.15 -34.77 -0.80
CA GLN A 385 -1.20 -35.28 -1.70
C GLN A 385 -2.48 -35.72 -0.98
N SER A 386 -2.39 -36.15 0.27
CA SER A 386 -3.52 -36.72 1.05
C SER A 386 -3.72 -36.07 2.43
N LEU A 387 -2.67 -35.48 3.01
CA LEU A 387 -2.77 -34.79 4.30
C LEU A 387 -2.97 -33.28 4.10
N PRO A 388 -3.57 -32.61 5.09
CA PRO A 388 -3.83 -31.18 5.04
C PRO A 388 -2.59 -30.32 5.31
N ILE A 389 -1.57 -30.51 4.49
CA ILE A 389 -0.28 -29.85 4.65
C ILE A 389 0.10 -29.13 3.37
N SER A 390 0.48 -27.87 3.50
CA SER A 390 1.03 -27.06 2.43
C SER A 390 2.10 -26.12 2.99
N ALA A 391 3.04 -25.69 2.14
CA ALA A 391 4.08 -24.77 2.58
C ALA A 391 4.69 -24.00 1.41
N VAL A 392 5.30 -22.85 1.73
CA VAL A 392 6.07 -22.04 0.80
C VAL A 392 7.46 -21.73 1.35
N GLN A 393 8.47 -21.68 0.47
CA GLN A 393 9.85 -21.34 0.83
C GLN A 393 10.08 -19.84 0.93
N PHE A 394 9.33 -19.05 0.17
CA PHE A 394 9.40 -17.60 0.16
C PHE A 394 8.57 -16.98 1.29
N HIS A 395 8.76 -15.69 1.52
CA HIS A 395 8.09 -14.94 2.57
C HIS A 395 6.88 -14.18 2.00
N PRO A 396 5.64 -14.62 2.26
CA PRO A 396 4.44 -13.92 1.80
C PRO A 396 4.28 -12.53 2.42
N GLU A 397 4.82 -12.32 3.62
CA GLU A 397 4.79 -11.08 4.37
C GLU A 397 5.89 -10.09 3.97
N SER A 398 6.81 -10.51 3.09
CA SER A 398 7.92 -9.67 2.66
C SER A 398 7.46 -8.47 1.83
N LEU A 399 8.13 -7.33 2.02
CA LEU A 399 7.99 -6.15 1.16
C LEU A 399 8.11 -6.49 -0.34
N LEU A 400 8.98 -7.42 -0.68
CA LEU A 400 9.21 -7.89 -2.05
C LEU A 400 8.08 -8.78 -2.61
N THR A 401 7.12 -9.17 -1.77
CA THR A 401 5.95 -9.98 -2.14
C THR A 401 4.66 -9.15 -2.16
N LEU A 402 4.75 -7.83 -1.92
CA LEU A 402 3.58 -6.94 -1.83
C LEU A 402 2.91 -6.65 -3.18
N GLN A 403 3.60 -6.81 -4.30
CA GLN A 403 3.03 -6.49 -5.62
C GLN A 403 1.73 -7.26 -5.86
N GLY A 404 0.63 -6.55 -6.12
CA GLY A 404 -0.70 -7.15 -6.35
C GLY A 404 -1.29 -7.85 -5.12
N ASP A 405 -0.83 -7.50 -3.92
CA ASP A 405 -1.26 -8.08 -2.64
C ASP A 405 -1.11 -9.61 -2.57
N VAL A 406 -0.15 -10.15 -3.34
CA VAL A 406 0.06 -11.60 -3.51
C VAL A 406 0.13 -12.33 -2.17
N GLY A 407 0.94 -11.82 -1.23
CA GLY A 407 1.09 -12.44 0.08
C GLY A 407 -0.22 -12.45 0.89
N MET A 408 -0.93 -11.33 0.91
CA MET A 408 -2.21 -11.22 1.61
C MET A 408 -3.29 -12.11 1.00
N ARG A 409 -3.37 -12.13 -0.34
CA ARG A 409 -4.32 -12.99 -1.07
C ARG A 409 -4.03 -14.47 -0.84
N MET A 410 -2.76 -14.87 -0.78
CA MET A 410 -2.36 -16.23 -0.47
C MET A 410 -2.77 -16.63 0.96
N ILE A 411 -2.57 -15.77 1.96
CA ILE A 411 -3.04 -16.02 3.34
C ILE A 411 -4.57 -16.08 3.39
N ALA A 412 -5.25 -15.21 2.67
CA ALA A 412 -6.71 -15.25 2.56
C ALA A 412 -7.21 -16.56 1.92
N ASN A 413 -6.57 -17.03 0.84
CA ASN A 413 -6.88 -18.31 0.22
C ASN A 413 -6.65 -19.47 1.19
N LEU A 414 -5.53 -19.46 1.93
CA LEU A 414 -5.22 -20.44 2.96
C LEU A 414 -6.35 -20.55 4.00
N LEU A 415 -6.93 -19.44 4.44
CA LEU A 415 -7.95 -19.43 5.49
C LEU A 415 -9.37 -19.68 4.97
N ARG A 416 -9.63 -19.44 3.69
CA ARG A 416 -10.95 -19.64 3.08
C ARG A 416 -11.33 -21.11 2.86
N ASN A 417 -10.45 -22.00 2.67
CA ASN A 417 -10.48 -23.47 2.59
C ASN A 417 -9.63 -24.07 1.45
N PRO A 418 -8.34 -23.80 1.35
CA PRO A 418 -7.54 -24.31 0.24
C PRO A 418 -7.06 -25.73 0.44
N LEU A 419 -7.18 -26.27 1.65
CA LEU A 419 -6.67 -27.59 2.00
C LEU A 419 -7.79 -28.64 2.07
N GLY A 420 -9.06 -28.24 1.77
CA GLY A 420 -10.20 -29.16 1.77
C GLY A 420 -10.59 -29.67 3.16
N ILE A 421 -10.25 -28.93 4.24
CA ILE A 421 -10.18 -29.50 5.58
C ILE A 421 -11.13 -28.89 6.57
N PHE A 422 -11.57 -27.65 6.31
CA PHE A 422 -12.65 -27.12 7.12
C PHE A 422 -13.94 -27.83 6.66
N PRO A 423 -14.63 -28.60 7.53
CA PRO A 423 -15.94 -29.11 7.17
C PRO A 423 -16.81 -27.90 6.76
N GLU A 424 -17.49 -27.99 5.63
CA GLU A 424 -18.54 -27.02 5.29
C GLU A 424 -19.44 -26.92 6.53
N LYS A 425 -19.42 -25.74 7.17
CA LYS A 425 -20.45 -25.44 8.17
C LYS A 425 -21.76 -25.54 7.40
N ALA A 426 -22.60 -26.49 7.79
CA ALA A 426 -23.96 -26.58 7.29
C ALA A 426 -24.54 -25.17 7.30
N GLU A 427 -25.04 -24.73 6.14
CA GLU A 427 -25.74 -23.46 6.00
C GLU A 427 -26.73 -23.37 7.16
N ILE A 428 -26.50 -22.41 8.05
CA ILE A 428 -27.56 -22.02 8.99
C ILE A 428 -28.61 -21.38 8.09
N SER A 429 -29.65 -22.12 7.81
CA SER A 429 -30.86 -21.63 7.15
C SER A 429 -31.30 -20.40 7.94
N ASP A 430 -31.27 -19.23 7.32
CA ASP A 430 -32.02 -18.06 7.79
C ASP A 430 -33.48 -18.41 7.85
N ALA A 431 -33.95 -18.80 9.02
CA ALA A 431 -35.33 -18.87 9.38
C ALA A 431 -35.59 -17.82 10.44
N ASP A 432 -36.26 -16.78 9.98
CA ASP A 432 -37.14 -15.91 10.75
C ASP A 432 -36.59 -15.21 11.99
N GLU A 433 -36.47 -13.88 11.92
CA GLU A 433 -37.35 -13.00 12.68
C GLU A 433 -37.08 -11.54 12.34
N GLY A 434 -38.11 -10.87 11.88
CA GLY A 434 -38.12 -9.42 11.72
C GLY A 434 -38.01 -8.73 13.07
N ASP A 435 -37.25 -7.66 13.10
CA ASP A 435 -37.52 -6.55 14.00
C ASP A 435 -37.04 -5.22 13.37
N GLU A 436 -38.01 -4.38 13.14
CA GLU A 436 -37.84 -2.98 12.78
C GLU A 436 -37.05 -2.26 13.87
N ARG A 437 -35.91 -1.65 13.51
CA ARG A 437 -35.29 -0.56 14.32
C ARG A 437 -34.67 0.53 13.44
N ASP A 438 -35.45 1.59 13.44
CA ASP A 438 -35.08 3.00 13.53
C ASP A 438 -33.70 3.44 13.03
N GLU A 439 -33.75 4.11 11.86
CA GLU A 439 -32.66 4.90 11.31
C GLU A 439 -32.43 6.15 12.16
N THR A 440 -31.30 6.20 12.85
CA THR A 440 -30.75 7.48 13.30
C THR A 440 -29.32 7.59 12.80
N ALA A 441 -29.19 8.33 11.69
CA ALA A 441 -27.91 8.73 11.15
C ALA A 441 -27.16 9.65 12.13
N ILE A 442 -25.94 9.26 12.50
CA ILE A 442 -24.99 10.19 13.11
C ILE A 442 -23.96 10.53 12.03
N MET A 443 -24.08 11.76 11.52
CA MET A 443 -23.00 12.41 10.77
C MET A 443 -21.91 12.81 11.74
N VAL A 444 -20.68 12.36 11.52
CA VAL A 444 -19.47 12.99 12.07
C VAL A 444 -18.72 13.60 10.89
N ALA A 445 -18.50 14.89 11.02
CA ALA A 445 -17.77 15.74 10.09
C ALA A 445 -16.26 15.41 10.03
#